data_e5fa4110190adc2210ec6a2f2244d1bd
#
_entry.id   e5fa4110190adc2210ec6a2f2244d1bd
#
_cell.length_a   1.000
_cell.length_b   1.000
_cell.length_c   1.000
_cell.angle_alpha   90.00
_cell.angle_beta   90.00
_cell.angle_gamma   90.00
#
_symmetry.space_group_name_H-M   'P 1'
#
loop_
_entity.id
_entity.type
_entity.pdbx_description
1 polymer ?
#
loop_
_entity_poly.entity_id
_entity_poly.type
_entity_poly.pdbx_seq_one_letter_code
_entity_poly.pdbx_strand_id
1 'polypeptide(L)'
;MRKFLQSLEFFEENERQKLAIFTALAFSQKLSGLPPETVFQPLLKDNLVAKGIVLSFITEFFKEYLKENSLDDLIALLKKGKMEDNLLEFFPSGKRTSEALSEHFTKEGLTSLVDYNVKKMFEVKLKEIKSTLTTMINEEAEISEVTEVVKQQVKDAKFPDIEVVRMLWDVLMEAVQWSGKNQQQNSNSALRQVRSLYWNYVFSLESAHKS
;
A
#
# COMPACT_ATOMS: atom_id res chain seq x y z
N MET A 1 26.27 13.85 -7.94
CA MET A 1 25.09 13.01 -8.19
C MET A 1 23.79 13.81 -8.31
N ARG A 2 23.38 14.60 -7.31
CA ARG A 2 22.12 15.38 -7.36
C ARG A 2 21.94 16.22 -8.63
N LYS A 3 22.98 16.93 -9.09
CA LYS A 3 22.92 17.74 -10.33
C LYS A 3 22.67 16.89 -11.57
N PHE A 4 23.29 15.70 -11.68
CA PHE A 4 23.05 14.77 -12.80
C PHE A 4 21.63 14.26 -12.82
N LEU A 5 21.08 13.87 -11.67
CA LEU A 5 19.70 13.39 -11.55
C LEU A 5 18.67 14.48 -11.92
N GLN A 6 18.96 15.73 -11.62
CA GLN A 6 18.12 16.85 -12.00
C GLN A 6 18.18 17.20 -13.50
N SER A 7 19.20 16.71 -14.20
CA SER A 7 19.48 16.97 -15.59
C SER A 7 19.26 15.74 -16.49
N LEU A 8 18.55 14.71 -16.00
CA LEU A 8 18.30 13.47 -16.73
C LEU A 8 17.66 13.68 -18.12
N GLU A 9 16.92 14.77 -18.30
CA GLU A 9 16.27 15.06 -19.58
C GLU A 9 17.28 15.40 -20.71
N PHE A 10 18.50 15.79 -20.36
CA PHE A 10 19.56 16.13 -21.32
C PHE A 10 20.45 14.94 -21.69
N PHE A 11 20.29 13.80 -20.99
CA PHE A 11 21.02 12.58 -21.29
C PHE A 11 20.24 11.70 -22.29
N GLU A 12 20.96 10.98 -23.13
CA GLU A 12 20.39 9.94 -23.96
C GLU A 12 19.92 8.75 -23.13
N GLU A 13 19.04 7.95 -23.69
CA GLU A 13 18.45 6.81 -22.98
C GLU A 13 19.49 5.84 -22.44
N ASN A 14 20.49 5.50 -23.25
CA ASN A 14 21.61 4.65 -22.84
C ASN A 14 22.42 5.24 -21.68
N GLU A 15 22.60 6.55 -21.67
CA GLU A 15 23.30 7.23 -20.58
C GLU A 15 22.48 7.23 -19.29
N ARG A 16 21.17 7.42 -19.39
CA ARG A 16 20.24 7.31 -18.25
C ARG A 16 20.25 5.90 -17.66
N GLN A 17 20.25 4.86 -18.50
CA GLN A 17 20.35 3.46 -18.05
C GLN A 17 21.65 3.20 -17.30
N LYS A 18 22.79 3.62 -17.86
CA LYS A 18 24.09 3.49 -17.19
C LYS A 18 24.14 4.22 -15.85
N LEU A 19 23.52 5.40 -15.78
CA LEU A 19 23.44 6.16 -14.52
C LEU A 19 22.53 5.47 -13.49
N ALA A 20 21.43 4.85 -13.92
CA ALA A 20 20.55 4.05 -13.06
C ALA A 20 21.30 2.85 -12.48
N ILE A 21 21.98 2.07 -13.34
CA ILE A 21 22.80 0.92 -12.95
C ILE A 21 23.91 1.36 -11.98
N PHE A 22 24.66 2.39 -12.32
CA PHE A 22 25.71 2.92 -11.44
C PHE A 22 25.16 3.33 -10.07
N THR A 23 24.00 3.98 -10.06
CA THR A 23 23.35 4.40 -8.81
C THR A 23 22.92 3.20 -7.97
N ALA A 24 22.37 2.17 -8.59
CA ALA A 24 21.98 0.93 -7.93
C ALA A 24 23.19 0.22 -7.30
N LEU A 25 24.27 0.06 -8.05
CA LEU A 25 25.51 -0.54 -7.58
C LEU A 25 26.15 0.27 -6.43
N ALA A 26 26.11 1.61 -6.52
CA ALA A 26 26.65 2.46 -5.46
C ALA A 26 25.90 2.28 -4.12
N PHE A 27 24.59 2.02 -4.15
CA PHE A 27 23.83 1.69 -2.95
C PHE A 27 24.02 0.24 -2.51
N SER A 28 23.99 -0.71 -3.44
CA SER A 28 24.21 -2.14 -3.18
C SER A 28 25.55 -2.37 -2.46
N GLN A 29 26.61 -1.79 -2.99
CA GLN A 29 27.96 -1.93 -2.45
C GLN A 29 28.27 -0.98 -1.29
N LYS A 30 27.27 -0.21 -0.82
CA LYS A 30 27.42 0.79 0.25
C LYS A 30 28.55 1.82 -0.02
N LEU A 31 28.87 2.03 -1.28
CA LEU A 31 29.89 2.99 -1.72
C LEU A 31 29.40 4.45 -1.66
N SER A 32 28.08 4.61 -1.64
CA SER A 32 27.47 5.92 -1.56
C SER A 32 27.31 6.30 -0.09
N GLY A 33 28.08 7.27 0.38
CA GLY A 33 27.82 7.95 1.65
C GLY A 33 26.60 8.89 1.57
N LEU A 34 25.85 8.87 0.46
CA LEU A 34 24.70 9.75 0.21
C LEU A 34 23.43 9.15 0.81
N PRO A 35 22.63 9.95 1.53
CA PRO A 35 21.31 9.53 1.94
C PRO A 35 20.42 9.20 0.71
N PRO A 36 19.62 8.12 0.73
CA PRO A 36 18.73 7.75 -0.38
C PRO A 36 17.79 8.87 -0.82
N GLU A 37 17.33 9.69 0.11
CA GLU A 37 16.49 10.86 -0.15
C GLU A 37 17.14 11.84 -1.15
N THR A 38 18.47 12.00 -1.12
CA THR A 38 19.20 12.88 -2.05
C THR A 38 19.22 12.37 -3.50
N VAL A 39 18.84 11.09 -3.70
CA VAL A 39 18.70 10.46 -5.01
C VAL A 39 17.25 10.50 -5.47
N PHE A 40 16.32 10.05 -4.65
CA PHE A 40 14.93 9.90 -5.07
C PHE A 40 14.18 11.24 -5.18
N GLN A 41 14.38 12.17 -4.25
CA GLN A 41 13.68 13.46 -4.26
C GLN A 41 13.94 14.31 -5.53
N PRO A 42 15.16 14.39 -6.05
CA PRO A 42 15.41 15.11 -7.30
C PRO A 42 14.74 14.51 -8.53
N LEU A 43 14.37 13.22 -8.50
CA LEU A 43 13.70 12.54 -9.60
C LEU A 43 12.24 12.96 -9.72
N LEU A 44 11.60 13.41 -8.64
CA LEU A 44 10.19 13.78 -8.59
C LEU A 44 9.86 15.13 -9.27
N LYS A 45 10.76 15.66 -10.07
CA LYS A 45 10.47 16.86 -10.85
C LYS A 45 9.41 16.60 -11.91
N ASP A 46 8.39 17.43 -11.95
CA ASP A 46 7.22 17.27 -12.82
C ASP A 46 7.56 17.01 -14.27
N ASN A 47 8.54 17.75 -14.85
CA ASN A 47 8.95 17.57 -16.24
C ASN A 47 9.61 16.20 -16.50
N LEU A 48 10.38 15.66 -15.56
CA LEU A 48 11.02 14.36 -15.68
C LEU A 48 10.00 13.23 -15.56
N VAL A 49 9.07 13.37 -14.61
CA VAL A 49 7.98 12.40 -14.39
C VAL A 49 7.02 12.39 -15.58
N ALA A 50 6.58 13.56 -16.06
CA ALA A 50 5.65 13.68 -17.17
C ALA A 50 6.18 13.04 -18.48
N LYS A 51 7.50 13.13 -18.72
CA LYS A 51 8.16 12.49 -19.87
C LYS A 51 8.41 10.98 -19.70
N GLY A 52 8.07 10.38 -18.56
CA GLY A 52 8.33 8.97 -18.25
C GLY A 52 9.81 8.64 -18.01
N ILE A 53 10.70 9.65 -17.99
CA ILE A 53 12.13 9.47 -17.79
C ILE A 53 12.43 8.87 -16.43
N VAL A 54 11.71 9.31 -15.40
CA VAL A 54 11.87 8.83 -14.03
C VAL A 54 11.46 7.37 -13.93
N LEU A 55 10.32 7.00 -14.53
CA LEU A 55 9.84 5.63 -14.49
C LEU A 55 10.85 4.65 -15.12
N SER A 56 11.40 5.00 -16.28
CA SER A 56 12.44 4.21 -16.94
C SER A 56 13.69 4.10 -16.06
N PHE A 57 14.17 5.20 -15.50
CA PHE A 57 15.33 5.22 -14.62
C PHE A 57 15.15 4.35 -13.37
N ILE A 58 14.03 4.50 -12.69
CA ILE A 58 13.72 3.74 -11.47
C ILE A 58 13.53 2.25 -11.76
N THR A 59 12.95 1.91 -12.90
CA THR A 59 12.80 0.51 -13.32
C THR A 59 14.16 -0.16 -13.48
N GLU A 60 15.09 0.46 -14.19
CA GLU A 60 16.46 -0.06 -14.34
C GLU A 60 17.22 -0.08 -13.01
N PHE A 61 17.02 0.92 -12.17
CA PHE A 61 17.58 0.95 -10.82
C PHE A 61 17.09 -0.23 -9.97
N PHE A 62 15.79 -0.52 -9.96
CA PHE A 62 15.21 -1.63 -9.20
C PHE A 62 15.69 -2.98 -9.71
N LYS A 63 15.71 -3.18 -11.03
CA LYS A 63 16.23 -4.40 -11.66
C LYS A 63 17.67 -4.67 -11.23
N GLU A 64 18.53 -3.67 -11.34
CA GLU A 64 19.94 -3.83 -11.01
C GLU A 64 20.16 -4.06 -9.51
N TYR A 65 19.45 -3.29 -8.67
CA TYR A 65 19.57 -3.41 -7.22
C TYR A 65 19.14 -4.79 -6.71
N LEU A 66 18.06 -5.36 -7.27
CA LEU A 66 17.51 -6.66 -6.88
C LEU A 66 18.33 -7.85 -7.39
N LYS A 67 19.35 -7.67 -8.22
CA LYS A 67 20.27 -8.76 -8.59
C LYS A 67 21.11 -9.25 -7.41
N GLU A 68 21.47 -8.34 -6.51
CA GLU A 68 22.37 -8.64 -5.38
C GLU A 68 21.73 -8.40 -4.01
N ASN A 69 20.54 -7.80 -3.95
CA ASN A 69 19.86 -7.45 -2.72
C ASN A 69 18.44 -8.03 -2.71
N SER A 70 17.89 -8.20 -1.51
CA SER A 70 16.52 -8.65 -1.32
C SER A 70 15.50 -7.55 -1.59
N LEU A 71 14.22 -7.94 -1.74
CA LEU A 71 13.11 -6.99 -1.80
C LEU A 71 13.03 -6.15 -0.50
N ASP A 72 13.27 -6.78 0.66
CA ASP A 72 13.24 -6.08 1.96
C ASP A 72 14.32 -5.00 2.05
N ASP A 73 15.50 -5.24 1.46
CA ASP A 73 16.56 -4.23 1.38
C ASP A 73 16.15 -3.06 0.48
N LEU A 74 15.50 -3.34 -0.65
CA LEU A 74 14.95 -2.30 -1.53
C LEU A 74 13.88 -1.48 -0.82
N ILE A 75 12.95 -2.12 -0.11
CA ILE A 75 11.92 -1.43 0.65
C ILE A 75 12.53 -0.57 1.77
N ALA A 76 13.53 -1.09 2.49
CA ALA A 76 14.26 -0.32 3.49
C ALA A 76 14.97 0.90 2.88
N LEU A 77 15.50 0.76 1.67
CA LEU A 77 16.11 1.86 0.91
C LEU A 77 15.08 2.91 0.51
N LEU A 78 13.93 2.49 -0.03
CA LEU A 78 12.82 3.38 -0.38
C LEU A 78 12.26 4.10 0.84
N LYS A 79 12.15 3.42 1.98
CA LYS A 79 11.73 4.02 3.25
C LYS A 79 12.69 5.12 3.71
N LYS A 80 13.99 4.87 3.66
CA LYS A 80 15.01 5.89 3.94
C LYS A 80 14.96 7.05 2.95
N GLY A 81 14.53 6.79 1.72
CA GLY A 81 14.32 7.79 0.68
C GLY A 81 12.98 8.50 0.74
N LYS A 82 12.11 8.16 1.69
CA LYS A 82 10.72 8.65 1.82
C LYS A 82 9.84 8.35 0.60
N MET A 83 10.09 7.21 -0.05
CA MET A 83 9.39 6.79 -1.28
C MET A 83 8.60 5.49 -1.09
N GLU A 84 8.60 4.90 0.09
CA GLU A 84 7.94 3.62 0.37
C GLU A 84 6.44 3.64 0.07
N ASP A 85 5.76 4.75 0.40
CA ASP A 85 4.31 4.92 0.20
C ASP A 85 3.96 5.60 -1.12
N ASN A 86 4.95 6.04 -1.89
CA ASN A 86 4.80 6.99 -2.98
C ASN A 86 5.34 6.48 -4.32
N LEU A 87 5.32 5.15 -4.55
CA LEU A 87 5.78 4.57 -5.81
C LEU A 87 5.02 5.09 -7.04
N LEU A 88 3.77 5.47 -6.86
CA LEU A 88 2.94 6.07 -7.92
C LEU A 88 3.41 7.46 -8.34
N GLU A 89 4.20 8.16 -7.52
CA GLU A 89 4.75 9.46 -7.89
C GLU A 89 5.81 9.38 -8.99
N PHE A 90 6.40 8.20 -9.22
CA PHE A 90 7.28 7.96 -10.36
C PHE A 90 6.54 7.88 -11.70
N PHE A 91 5.22 7.69 -11.66
CA PHE A 91 4.38 7.60 -12.85
C PHE A 91 3.88 8.98 -13.30
N PRO A 92 3.74 9.21 -14.61
CA PRO A 92 3.06 10.39 -15.13
C PRO A 92 1.66 10.54 -14.54
N SER A 93 1.21 11.78 -14.30
CA SER A 93 -0.04 12.07 -13.58
C SER A 93 -1.26 11.33 -14.10
N GLY A 94 -1.38 11.12 -15.43
CA GLY A 94 -2.46 10.35 -16.05
C GLY A 94 -2.34 8.82 -15.90
N LYS A 95 -1.26 8.31 -15.29
CA LYS A 95 -1.00 6.86 -15.10
C LYS A 95 -0.69 6.51 -13.64
N ARG A 96 -1.07 7.34 -12.69
CA ARG A 96 -0.86 7.10 -11.25
C ARG A 96 -1.95 6.20 -10.68
N THR A 97 -2.09 4.99 -11.21
CA THR A 97 -3.04 3.98 -10.73
C THR A 97 -2.33 2.70 -10.34
N SER A 98 -2.93 1.92 -9.45
CA SER A 98 -2.40 0.61 -9.04
C SER A 98 -2.30 -0.37 -10.20
N GLU A 99 -3.24 -0.29 -11.13
CA GLU A 99 -3.28 -1.12 -12.33
C GLU A 99 -2.09 -0.80 -13.23
N ALA A 100 -1.82 0.49 -13.49
CA ALA A 100 -0.68 0.90 -14.31
C ALA A 100 0.66 0.52 -13.67
N LEU A 101 0.77 0.61 -12.33
CA LEU A 101 1.95 0.16 -11.59
C LEU A 101 2.13 -1.35 -11.74
N SER A 102 1.06 -2.12 -11.52
CA SER A 102 1.10 -3.59 -11.61
C SER A 102 1.44 -4.04 -13.03
N GLU A 103 0.81 -3.47 -14.06
CA GLU A 103 1.09 -3.79 -15.45
C GLU A 103 2.56 -3.50 -15.82
N HIS A 104 3.04 -2.29 -15.49
CA HIS A 104 4.40 -1.87 -15.80
C HIS A 104 5.44 -2.78 -15.14
N PHE A 105 5.38 -2.94 -13.82
CA PHE A 105 6.40 -3.71 -13.10
C PHE A 105 6.30 -5.22 -13.35
N THR A 106 5.12 -5.76 -13.63
CA THR A 106 4.97 -7.16 -14.09
C THR A 106 5.65 -7.37 -15.44
N LYS A 107 5.42 -6.49 -16.41
CA LYS A 107 6.06 -6.53 -17.73
C LYS A 107 7.58 -6.44 -17.61
N GLU A 108 8.08 -5.68 -16.66
CA GLU A 108 9.50 -5.49 -16.41
C GLU A 108 10.14 -6.58 -15.52
N GLY A 109 9.38 -7.61 -15.13
CA GLY A 109 9.87 -8.73 -14.32
C GLY A 109 10.01 -8.44 -12.82
N LEU A 110 9.44 -7.34 -12.33
CA LEU A 110 9.49 -6.91 -10.93
C LEU A 110 8.22 -7.34 -10.16
N THR A 111 7.78 -8.58 -10.33
CA THR A 111 6.54 -9.11 -9.74
C THR A 111 6.53 -9.05 -8.22
N SER A 112 7.66 -9.30 -7.57
CA SER A 112 7.78 -9.20 -6.12
C SER A 112 7.48 -7.79 -5.58
N LEU A 113 7.83 -6.75 -6.34
CA LEU A 113 7.50 -5.36 -5.99
C LEU A 113 6.00 -5.08 -6.18
N VAL A 114 5.38 -5.69 -7.19
CA VAL A 114 3.92 -5.61 -7.40
C VAL A 114 3.19 -6.26 -6.23
N ASP A 115 3.58 -7.47 -5.85
CA ASP A 115 2.97 -8.20 -4.72
C ASP A 115 3.09 -7.42 -3.41
N TYR A 116 4.27 -6.83 -3.17
CA TYR A 116 4.48 -5.95 -2.01
C TYR A 116 3.54 -4.73 -2.04
N ASN A 117 3.43 -4.06 -3.18
CA ASN A 117 2.58 -2.88 -3.31
C ASN A 117 1.09 -3.21 -3.14
N VAL A 118 0.64 -4.32 -3.72
CA VAL A 118 -0.74 -4.81 -3.54
C VAL A 118 -1.02 -5.10 -2.07
N LYS A 119 -0.12 -5.83 -1.41
CA LYS A 119 -0.25 -6.12 0.03
C LYS A 119 -0.30 -4.85 0.87
N LYS A 120 0.57 -3.89 0.58
CA LYS A 120 0.63 -2.63 1.31
C LYS A 120 -0.63 -1.79 1.12
N MET A 121 -1.13 -1.68 -0.10
CA MET A 121 -2.40 -0.98 -0.38
C MET A 121 -3.57 -1.65 0.34
N PHE A 122 -3.56 -2.97 0.39
CA PHE A 122 -4.53 -3.75 1.15
C PHE A 122 -4.47 -3.39 2.65
N GLU A 123 -3.28 -3.36 3.26
CA GLU A 123 -3.10 -2.99 4.67
C GLU A 123 -3.56 -1.55 4.97
N VAL A 124 -3.27 -0.61 4.07
CA VAL A 124 -3.74 0.79 4.20
C VAL A 124 -5.27 0.84 4.16
N LYS A 125 -5.89 0.17 3.19
CA LYS A 125 -7.34 0.13 3.04
C LYS A 125 -8.01 -0.53 4.24
N LEU A 126 -7.43 -1.60 4.75
CA LEU A 126 -7.91 -2.29 5.95
C LEU A 126 -7.91 -1.36 7.17
N LYS A 127 -6.85 -0.55 7.33
CA LYS A 127 -6.77 0.45 8.41
C LYS A 127 -7.84 1.55 8.27
N GLU A 128 -8.10 2.01 7.04
CA GLU A 128 -9.16 2.98 6.77
C GLU A 128 -10.53 2.43 7.18
N ILE A 129 -10.86 1.21 6.75
CA ILE A 129 -12.11 0.54 7.10
C ILE A 129 -12.20 0.35 8.63
N LYS A 130 -11.12 -0.12 9.26
CA LYS A 130 -11.05 -0.28 10.71
C LYS A 130 -11.34 1.04 11.44
N SER A 131 -10.74 2.14 11.00
CA SER A 131 -10.96 3.47 11.58
C SER A 131 -12.42 3.93 11.43
N THR A 132 -13.00 3.77 10.24
CA THR A 132 -14.41 4.11 9.98
C THR A 132 -15.34 3.30 10.89
N LEU A 133 -15.13 1.99 10.98
CA LEU A 133 -15.93 1.12 11.84
C LEU A 133 -15.82 1.48 13.32
N THR A 134 -14.61 1.77 13.79
CA THR A 134 -14.41 2.18 15.18
C THR A 134 -15.17 3.46 15.48
N THR A 135 -15.18 4.42 14.57
CA THR A 135 -15.95 5.66 14.70
C THR A 135 -17.45 5.38 14.75
N MET A 136 -17.98 4.60 13.81
CA MET A 136 -19.41 4.25 13.76
C MET A 136 -19.89 3.50 15.00
N ILE A 137 -19.07 2.60 15.54
CA ILE A 137 -19.40 1.86 16.77
C ILE A 137 -19.40 2.81 17.98
N ASN A 138 -18.45 3.74 18.07
CA ASN A 138 -18.40 4.72 19.16
C ASN A 138 -19.56 5.73 19.10
N GLU A 139 -20.09 5.99 17.91
CA GLU A 139 -21.26 6.85 17.67
C GLU A 139 -22.58 6.11 17.80
N GLU A 140 -22.54 4.83 18.20
CA GLU A 140 -23.71 3.97 18.37
C GLU A 140 -24.57 3.85 17.10
N ALA A 141 -23.92 3.86 15.91
CA ALA A 141 -24.60 3.71 14.63
C ALA A 141 -25.38 2.39 14.53
N GLU A 142 -26.46 2.42 13.77
CA GLU A 142 -27.28 1.22 13.55
C GLU A 142 -26.48 0.09 12.87
N ILE A 143 -26.68 -1.15 13.34
CA ILE A 143 -25.96 -2.33 12.84
C ILE A 143 -26.14 -2.51 11.34
N SER A 144 -27.32 -2.21 10.81
CA SER A 144 -27.64 -2.23 9.37
C SER A 144 -26.75 -1.28 8.58
N GLU A 145 -26.55 -0.06 9.07
CA GLU A 145 -25.71 0.96 8.44
C GLU A 145 -24.25 0.53 8.43
N VAL A 146 -23.73 0.08 9.58
CA VAL A 146 -22.38 -0.47 9.69
C VAL A 146 -22.16 -1.63 8.70
N THR A 147 -23.12 -2.53 8.59
CA THR A 147 -23.04 -3.68 7.68
C THR A 147 -22.98 -3.24 6.22
N GLU A 148 -23.77 -2.26 5.81
CA GLU A 148 -23.79 -1.77 4.43
C GLU A 148 -22.48 -1.05 4.09
N VAL A 149 -21.93 -0.25 4.99
CA VAL A 149 -20.62 0.42 4.80
C VAL A 149 -19.52 -0.62 4.62
N VAL A 150 -19.49 -1.67 5.46
CA VAL A 150 -18.51 -2.76 5.34
C VAL A 150 -18.64 -3.45 3.99
N LYS A 151 -19.85 -3.87 3.60
CA LYS A 151 -20.10 -4.57 2.33
C LYS A 151 -19.61 -3.73 1.14
N GLN A 152 -19.92 -2.44 1.13
CA GLN A 152 -19.53 -1.55 0.03
C GLN A 152 -18.01 -1.43 -0.06
N GLN A 153 -17.34 -1.14 1.06
CA GLN A 153 -15.89 -0.95 1.09
C GLN A 153 -15.11 -2.24 0.79
N VAL A 154 -15.62 -3.39 1.26
CA VAL A 154 -15.03 -4.71 0.98
C VAL A 154 -15.17 -5.08 -0.48
N LYS A 155 -16.34 -4.84 -1.09
CA LYS A 155 -16.60 -5.10 -2.51
C LYS A 155 -15.67 -4.26 -3.40
N ASP A 156 -15.52 -2.98 -3.08
CA ASP A 156 -14.68 -2.06 -3.85
C ASP A 156 -13.18 -2.44 -3.79
N ALA A 157 -12.73 -2.96 -2.64
CA ALA A 157 -11.35 -3.32 -2.41
C ALA A 157 -11.01 -4.79 -2.74
N LYS A 158 -12.01 -5.62 -3.09
CA LYS A 158 -11.85 -7.07 -3.37
C LYS A 158 -11.10 -7.82 -2.27
N PHE A 159 -11.45 -7.57 -1.02
CA PHE A 159 -10.82 -8.22 0.12
C PHE A 159 -11.14 -9.72 0.17
N PRO A 160 -10.17 -10.57 0.59
CA PRO A 160 -10.47 -11.94 0.99
C PRO A 160 -11.38 -11.95 2.22
N ASP A 161 -12.44 -12.76 2.18
CA ASP A 161 -13.46 -12.82 3.23
C ASP A 161 -12.87 -13.06 4.63
N ILE A 162 -11.83 -13.90 4.71
CA ILE A 162 -11.17 -14.22 5.97
C ILE A 162 -10.52 -13.00 6.64
N GLU A 163 -9.95 -12.08 5.85
CA GLU A 163 -9.34 -10.86 6.38
C GLU A 163 -10.38 -9.87 6.85
N VAL A 164 -11.52 -9.82 6.17
CA VAL A 164 -12.68 -9.00 6.60
C VAL A 164 -13.23 -9.49 7.93
N VAL A 165 -13.44 -10.80 8.05
CA VAL A 165 -13.92 -11.44 9.28
C VAL A 165 -12.95 -11.17 10.44
N ARG A 166 -11.65 -11.31 10.22
CA ARG A 166 -10.63 -11.03 11.22
C ARG A 166 -10.65 -9.55 11.66
N MET A 167 -10.71 -8.64 10.70
CA MET A 167 -10.80 -7.21 10.98
C MET A 167 -12.05 -6.85 11.78
N LEU A 168 -13.22 -7.37 11.40
CA LEU A 168 -14.46 -7.14 12.13
C LEU A 168 -14.36 -7.65 13.56
N TRP A 169 -13.78 -8.84 13.74
CA TRP A 169 -13.55 -9.40 15.06
C TRP A 169 -12.66 -8.48 15.91
N ASP A 170 -11.53 -8.04 15.37
CA ASP A 170 -10.58 -7.17 16.09
C ASP A 170 -11.22 -5.84 16.51
N VAL A 171 -11.94 -5.16 15.59
CA VAL A 171 -12.62 -3.90 15.88
C VAL A 171 -13.65 -4.06 16.99
N LEU A 172 -14.46 -5.11 16.91
CA LEU A 172 -15.52 -5.36 17.86
C LEU A 172 -14.97 -5.76 19.23
N MET A 173 -13.89 -6.54 19.26
CA MET A 173 -13.22 -6.92 20.51
C MET A 173 -12.50 -5.74 21.18
N GLU A 174 -11.95 -4.80 20.38
CA GLU A 174 -11.38 -3.55 20.90
C GLU A 174 -12.46 -2.61 21.48
N ALA A 175 -13.66 -2.59 20.89
CA ALA A 175 -14.78 -1.77 21.38
C ALA A 175 -15.38 -2.30 22.69
N VAL A 176 -15.15 -3.55 23.05
CA VAL A 176 -15.64 -4.12 24.32
C VAL A 176 -14.75 -3.65 25.47
N GLN A 177 -15.32 -2.87 26.39
CA GLN A 177 -14.61 -2.49 27.62
C GLN A 177 -14.60 -3.67 28.60
N TRP A 178 -13.45 -4.38 28.66
CA TRP A 178 -13.27 -5.55 29.52
C TRP A 178 -13.04 -5.23 31.00
N SER A 179 -12.94 -3.95 31.38
CA SER A 179 -12.69 -3.50 32.75
C SER A 179 -13.69 -2.45 33.21
N GLY A 180 -14.37 -2.67 34.34
CA GLY A 180 -15.24 -1.68 34.99
C GLY A 180 -16.46 -2.30 35.70
N LYS A 181 -17.14 -1.48 36.54
CA LYS A 181 -18.29 -1.91 37.37
C LYS A 181 -19.54 -2.35 36.56
N ASN A 182 -19.64 -1.98 35.26
CA ASN A 182 -20.75 -2.33 34.37
C ASN A 182 -20.35 -3.35 33.30
N GLN A 183 -19.26 -4.08 33.53
CA GLN A 183 -18.62 -4.99 32.59
C GLN A 183 -19.59 -6.01 31.95
N GLN A 184 -20.51 -6.55 32.75
CA GLN A 184 -21.38 -7.63 32.30
C GLN A 184 -22.49 -7.15 31.34
N GLN A 185 -22.97 -5.92 31.54
CA GLN A 185 -24.02 -5.35 30.70
C GLN A 185 -23.49 -4.81 29.39
N ASN A 186 -22.35 -4.12 29.42
CA ASN A 186 -21.67 -3.61 28.25
C ASN A 186 -21.09 -4.73 27.39
N SER A 187 -20.50 -5.77 28.00
CA SER A 187 -19.98 -6.93 27.30
C SER A 187 -21.08 -7.72 26.59
N ASN A 188 -22.25 -7.89 27.22
CA ASN A 188 -23.38 -8.59 26.59
C ASN A 188 -23.98 -7.81 25.41
N SER A 189 -24.05 -6.49 25.49
CA SER A 189 -24.51 -5.64 24.39
C SER A 189 -23.53 -5.68 23.24
N ALA A 190 -22.24 -5.49 23.50
CA ALA A 190 -21.17 -5.55 22.51
C ALA A 190 -21.11 -6.95 21.85
N LEU A 191 -21.17 -8.04 22.63
CA LEU A 191 -21.19 -9.39 22.10
C LEU A 191 -22.40 -9.67 21.22
N ARG A 192 -23.57 -9.10 21.54
CA ARG A 192 -24.76 -9.21 20.68
C ARG A 192 -24.56 -8.45 19.36
N GLN A 193 -23.96 -7.26 19.39
CA GLN A 193 -23.63 -6.48 18.20
C GLN A 193 -22.58 -7.20 17.33
N VAL A 194 -21.51 -7.71 17.94
CA VAL A 194 -20.50 -8.55 17.29
C VAL A 194 -21.15 -9.74 16.59
N ARG A 195 -21.95 -10.48 17.31
CA ARG A 195 -22.64 -11.66 16.78
C ARG A 195 -23.58 -11.30 15.63
N SER A 196 -24.33 -10.22 15.75
CA SER A 196 -25.25 -9.76 14.71
C SER A 196 -24.49 -9.32 13.45
N LEU A 197 -23.41 -8.52 13.56
CA LEU A 197 -22.58 -8.10 12.44
C LEU A 197 -21.91 -9.28 11.76
N TYR A 198 -21.33 -10.19 12.54
CA TYR A 198 -20.69 -11.40 12.02
C TYR A 198 -21.68 -12.26 11.23
N TRP A 199 -22.82 -12.58 11.79
CA TRP A 199 -23.84 -13.39 11.13
C TRP A 199 -24.42 -12.70 9.89
N ASN A 200 -24.71 -11.41 9.94
CA ASN A 200 -25.21 -10.66 8.79
C ASN A 200 -24.18 -10.64 7.65
N TYR A 201 -22.90 -10.52 7.97
CA TYR A 201 -21.85 -10.58 6.96
C TYR A 201 -21.70 -11.98 6.38
N VAL A 202 -21.61 -13.02 7.20
CA VAL A 202 -21.46 -14.42 6.76
C VAL A 202 -22.66 -14.86 5.93
N PHE A 203 -23.89 -14.58 6.34
CA PHE A 203 -25.09 -14.89 5.54
C PHE A 203 -25.11 -14.15 4.21
N SER A 204 -24.56 -12.93 4.14
CA SER A 204 -24.46 -12.20 2.88
C SER A 204 -23.50 -12.86 1.90
N LEU A 205 -22.39 -13.46 2.40
CA LEU A 205 -21.44 -14.22 1.58
C LEU A 205 -22.06 -15.52 1.04
N GLU A 206 -22.78 -16.27 1.88
CA GLU A 206 -23.45 -17.50 1.43
C GLU A 206 -24.51 -17.23 0.36
N SER A 207 -25.20 -16.09 0.44
CA SER A 207 -26.18 -15.69 -0.56
C SER A 207 -25.53 -15.29 -1.90
N ALA A 208 -24.34 -14.68 -1.86
CA ALA A 208 -23.58 -14.28 -3.05
C ALA A 208 -22.94 -15.47 -3.78
N HIS A 209 -22.67 -16.58 -3.08
CA HIS A 209 -22.13 -17.80 -3.71
C HIS A 209 -23.19 -18.74 -4.31
N LYS A 210 -24.49 -18.47 -4.07
CA LYS A 210 -25.60 -19.25 -4.62
C LYS A 210 -26.28 -18.62 -5.83
N SER A 211 -25.88 -17.42 -6.20
CA SER A 211 -26.33 -16.69 -7.41
C SER A 211 -25.26 -16.68 -8.50
#